data_d6814cf37f6196f52c2989c2896feeb5
#
_entry.id   d6814cf37f6196f52c2989c2896feeb5
#
_cell.length_a   1.000
_cell.length_b   1.000
_cell.length_c   1.000
_cell.angle_alpha   90.00
_cell.angle_beta   90.00
_cell.angle_gamma   90.00
#
_symmetry.space_group_name_H-M   'P 1'
#
loop_
_entity.id
_entity.type
_entity.pdbx_description
1 polymer ?
#
loop_
_entity_poly.entity_id
_entity_poly.type
_entity_poly.pdbx_seq_one_letter_code
_entity_poly.pdbx_strand_id
1 'polypeptide(L)'
;PTAKIQPEMYGIFFEDINFGADGGLYAELVKNRSFEFPQPFVGWVPFGNVTVQDADPCFDRNPHYVRVVNDGRLLRAGLDNEGYRGIGVKQGEEYRFSVYARTPDAKPMKLSIELVNSNAQNLLKKEIEVSGNNWQKLTAVLKSPFTDAHARLRILLETRGTVDMDHISLFPVNTWKGRENGLRADLAQALYDLNPGVFRFPGGCIIEGNSLETRYQWKNSVGPVENRPLNENRWNYTFKHKAFPDYFQTLGLGYFEYFLLSEDLGAEPLPVISCGLSCLLYTSPSPRDGA
;
A
#
# COMPACT_ATOMS: atom_id res chain seq x y z
N PRO A 1 40.17 23.09 22.62
CA PRO A 1 39.52 21.81 22.76
C PRO A 1 38.39 21.74 21.72
N THR A 2 38.55 20.93 20.71
CA THR A 2 37.50 20.67 19.72
C THR A 2 36.59 19.62 20.31
N ALA A 3 35.37 19.99 20.64
CA ALA A 3 34.35 19.03 21.03
C ALA A 3 34.13 18.06 19.86
N LYS A 4 34.13 16.75 20.16
CA LYS A 4 33.79 15.74 19.19
C LYS A 4 32.28 15.78 18.95
N ILE A 5 31.86 15.98 17.70
CA ILE A 5 30.47 15.86 17.31
C ILE A 5 30.10 14.38 17.37
N GLN A 6 29.07 14.03 18.13
CA GLN A 6 28.56 12.67 18.18
C GLN A 6 27.76 12.36 16.92
N PRO A 7 27.81 11.12 16.40
CA PRO A 7 27.03 10.72 15.21
C PRO A 7 25.53 11.02 15.36
N GLU A 8 24.97 10.83 16.55
CA GLU A 8 23.55 10.99 16.87
C GLU A 8 23.08 12.46 16.86
N MET A 9 23.97 13.43 16.66
CA MET A 9 23.59 14.83 16.47
C MET A 9 22.96 15.12 15.10
N TYR A 10 23.13 14.23 14.16
CA TYR A 10 22.57 14.35 12.81
C TYR A 10 21.75 13.12 12.47
N GLY A 11 20.55 13.33 11.95
CA GLY A 11 19.66 12.24 11.61
C GLY A 11 18.63 12.60 10.60
N ILE A 12 17.75 11.64 10.33
CA ILE A 12 16.61 11.78 9.45
C ILE A 12 15.35 11.80 10.28
N PHE A 13 14.44 12.70 9.97
CA PHE A 13 13.06 12.67 10.37
C PHE A 13 12.22 12.22 9.20
N PHE A 14 11.51 11.11 9.35
CA PHE A 14 10.55 10.61 8.39
C PHE A 14 9.13 10.78 8.94
N GLU A 15 8.29 11.43 8.18
CA GLU A 15 6.85 11.50 8.43
C GLU A 15 6.10 11.01 7.21
N ASP A 16 5.14 10.10 7.42
CA ASP A 16 4.35 9.54 6.34
C ASP A 16 3.27 10.54 5.89
N ILE A 17 3.67 11.45 5.00
CA ILE A 17 2.83 12.43 4.33
C ILE A 17 3.03 12.36 2.82
N ASN A 18 1.99 12.75 2.05
CA ASN A 18 2.05 12.81 0.59
C ASN A 18 2.54 11.50 -0.05
N PHE A 19 2.09 10.35 0.46
CA PHE A 19 2.54 9.03 0.03
C PHE A 19 4.05 8.79 0.22
N GLY A 20 4.58 9.24 1.36
CA GLY A 20 5.98 9.02 1.71
C GLY A 20 6.27 7.54 2.03
N ALA A 21 5.34 6.84 2.67
CA ALA A 21 5.41 5.39 2.89
C ALA A 21 4.74 4.64 1.73
N ASP A 22 3.43 4.49 1.73
CA ASP A 22 2.69 3.86 0.63
C ASP A 22 2.87 4.65 -0.68
N GLY A 23 3.35 4.01 -1.74
CA GLY A 23 3.68 4.67 -3.01
C GLY A 23 4.98 5.48 -3.01
N GLY A 24 5.71 5.47 -1.89
CA GLY A 24 7.01 6.09 -1.69
C GLY A 24 8.07 5.07 -1.30
N LEU A 25 8.51 5.10 -0.04
CA LEU A 25 9.57 4.22 0.48
C LEU A 25 9.14 2.74 0.52
N TYR A 26 7.90 2.44 0.85
CA TYR A 26 7.32 1.10 0.75
C TYR A 26 7.06 0.76 -0.71
N ALA A 27 7.61 -0.36 -1.18
CA ALA A 27 7.68 -0.67 -2.60
C ALA A 27 6.38 -1.23 -3.20
N GLU A 28 5.25 -1.23 -2.47
CA GLU A 28 3.94 -1.61 -2.99
C GLU A 28 3.52 -0.67 -4.14
N LEU A 29 3.18 -1.24 -5.28
CA LEU A 29 2.79 -0.50 -6.48
C LEU A 29 1.27 -0.37 -6.63
N VAL A 30 0.50 -1.22 -5.95
CA VAL A 30 -0.96 -1.23 -5.99
C VAL A 30 -1.52 -0.29 -4.93
N LYS A 31 -2.29 0.72 -5.36
CA LYS A 31 -3.00 1.61 -4.46
C LYS A 31 -4.29 0.95 -3.98
N ASN A 32 -4.58 1.05 -2.67
CA ASN A 32 -5.80 0.50 -2.06
C ASN A 32 -5.98 -1.00 -2.32
N ARG A 33 -4.97 -1.77 -1.97
CA ARG A 33 -4.87 -3.21 -2.27
C ARG A 33 -5.96 -4.10 -1.67
N SER A 34 -6.62 -3.64 -0.58
CA SER A 34 -7.64 -4.40 0.18
C SER A 34 -9.01 -3.75 0.14
N PHE A 35 -9.24 -2.73 -0.70
CA PHE A 35 -10.54 -2.06 -0.89
C PHE A 35 -11.13 -1.40 0.37
N GLU A 36 -10.29 -1.10 1.37
CA GLU A 36 -10.71 -0.57 2.68
C GLU A 36 -10.89 0.95 2.70
N PHE A 37 -10.53 1.66 1.64
CA PHE A 37 -10.76 3.11 1.58
C PHE A 37 -12.27 3.41 1.65
N PRO A 38 -12.70 4.55 2.24
CA PRO A 38 -14.12 4.93 2.31
C PRO A 38 -14.83 4.93 0.96
N GLN A 39 -14.08 5.18 -0.12
CA GLN A 39 -14.50 4.90 -1.49
C GLN A 39 -13.69 3.70 -1.99
N PRO A 40 -14.23 2.50 -1.96
CA PRO A 40 -13.46 1.26 -2.13
C PRO A 40 -12.73 1.14 -3.47
N PHE A 41 -13.19 1.85 -4.49
CA PHE A 41 -12.56 1.84 -5.81
C PHE A 41 -11.55 2.98 -6.05
N VAL A 42 -11.14 3.73 -5.01
CA VAL A 42 -10.02 4.68 -5.16
C VAL A 42 -8.76 3.92 -5.61
N GLY A 43 -8.15 4.36 -6.71
CA GLY A 43 -7.03 3.68 -7.36
C GLY A 43 -7.42 2.53 -8.30
N TRP A 44 -8.70 2.16 -8.33
CA TRP A 44 -9.25 1.08 -9.15
C TRP A 44 -10.27 1.59 -10.16
N VAL A 45 -10.23 1.06 -11.37
CA VAL A 45 -11.23 1.28 -12.41
C VAL A 45 -11.89 -0.07 -12.71
N PRO A 46 -13.09 -0.33 -12.13
CA PRO A 46 -13.82 -1.55 -12.42
C PRO A 46 -14.48 -1.49 -13.81
N PHE A 47 -14.61 -2.63 -14.45
CA PHE A 47 -15.37 -2.80 -15.69
C PHE A 47 -16.12 -4.13 -15.69
N GLY A 48 -17.31 -4.12 -16.26
CA GLY A 48 -18.26 -5.22 -16.13
C GLY A 48 -18.93 -5.24 -14.75
N ASN A 49 -19.30 -6.42 -14.28
CA ASN A 49 -19.97 -6.57 -12.98
C ASN A 49 -18.93 -6.82 -11.88
N VAL A 50 -18.56 -5.77 -11.17
CA VAL A 50 -17.62 -5.78 -10.06
C VAL A 50 -18.25 -5.11 -8.85
N THR A 51 -18.31 -5.80 -7.73
CA THR A 51 -18.94 -5.31 -6.50
C THR A 51 -18.02 -5.54 -5.30
N VAL A 52 -18.09 -4.63 -4.32
CA VAL A 52 -17.42 -4.81 -3.03
C VAL A 52 -18.31 -5.65 -2.13
N GLN A 53 -17.69 -6.56 -1.40
CA GLN A 53 -18.33 -7.49 -0.46
C GLN A 53 -17.61 -7.42 0.88
N ASP A 54 -18.26 -7.84 1.95
CA ASP A 54 -17.74 -7.94 3.32
C ASP A 54 -18.18 -9.23 4.03
N ALA A 55 -19.01 -10.05 3.38
CA ALA A 55 -19.50 -11.30 3.94
C ALA A 55 -18.45 -12.42 3.77
N ASP A 56 -18.11 -13.11 4.86
CA ASP A 56 -17.08 -14.15 4.87
C ASP A 56 -15.72 -13.66 4.32
N PRO A 57 -15.13 -12.63 4.96
CA PRO A 57 -13.94 -11.95 4.49
C PRO A 57 -12.69 -12.85 4.54
N CYS A 58 -11.65 -12.45 3.79
CA CYS A 58 -10.34 -13.09 3.87
C CYS A 58 -9.64 -12.73 5.20
N PHE A 59 -9.83 -11.51 5.67
CA PHE A 59 -9.17 -10.97 6.87
C PHE A 59 -10.16 -10.20 7.75
N ASP A 60 -10.16 -10.49 9.05
CA ASP A 60 -11.11 -9.86 9.99
C ASP A 60 -10.95 -8.35 10.12
N ARG A 61 -9.72 -7.85 9.97
CA ARG A 61 -9.41 -6.42 10.15
C ARG A 61 -9.39 -5.63 8.84
N ASN A 62 -9.48 -6.33 7.72
CA ASN A 62 -9.63 -5.80 6.37
C ASN A 62 -10.74 -6.62 5.69
N PRO A 63 -12.02 -6.38 6.05
CA PRO A 63 -13.09 -7.28 5.67
C PRO A 63 -13.57 -7.11 4.21
N HIS A 64 -13.21 -5.99 3.57
CA HIS A 64 -13.69 -5.74 2.22
C HIS A 64 -12.88 -6.52 1.18
N TYR A 65 -13.59 -7.07 0.22
CA TYR A 65 -13.00 -7.70 -0.95
C TYR A 65 -13.87 -7.42 -2.19
N VAL A 66 -13.36 -7.69 -3.37
CA VAL A 66 -14.12 -7.52 -4.61
C VAL A 66 -14.58 -8.85 -5.15
N ARG A 67 -15.83 -8.85 -5.63
CA ARG A 67 -16.41 -9.94 -6.43
C ARG A 67 -16.50 -9.50 -7.88
N VAL A 68 -15.86 -10.26 -8.76
CA VAL A 68 -15.92 -10.09 -10.21
C VAL A 68 -16.80 -11.17 -10.80
N VAL A 69 -17.83 -10.77 -11.53
CA VAL A 69 -18.76 -11.69 -12.21
C VAL A 69 -18.70 -11.45 -13.71
N ASN A 70 -18.35 -12.47 -14.46
CA ASN A 70 -18.53 -12.51 -15.89
C ASN A 70 -19.74 -13.41 -16.22
N ASP A 71 -20.87 -12.80 -16.58
CA ASP A 71 -22.12 -13.51 -16.92
C ASP A 71 -22.18 -14.00 -18.36
N GLY A 72 -21.12 -13.76 -19.14
CA GLY A 72 -21.00 -14.10 -20.56
C GLY A 72 -21.60 -13.08 -21.52
N ARG A 73 -22.16 -11.95 -21.01
CA ARG A 73 -22.66 -10.85 -21.85
C ARG A 73 -21.53 -9.95 -22.31
N LEU A 74 -20.48 -9.87 -21.53
CA LEU A 74 -19.25 -9.13 -21.83
C LEU A 74 -18.14 -10.12 -22.15
N LEU A 75 -17.24 -9.72 -23.05
CA LEU A 75 -16.04 -10.52 -23.37
C LEU A 75 -15.15 -10.72 -22.15
N ARG A 76 -15.20 -9.78 -21.18
CA ARG A 76 -14.37 -9.77 -19.97
C ARG A 76 -14.96 -8.89 -18.88
N ALA A 77 -14.70 -9.22 -17.63
CA ALA A 77 -14.95 -8.36 -16.47
C ALA A 77 -13.67 -8.28 -15.62
N GLY A 78 -13.50 -7.20 -14.88
CA GLY A 78 -12.30 -7.06 -14.05
C GLY A 78 -12.02 -5.64 -13.56
N LEU A 79 -10.75 -5.38 -13.27
CA LEU A 79 -10.28 -4.14 -12.66
C LEU A 79 -8.93 -3.71 -13.24
N ASP A 80 -8.76 -2.41 -13.41
CA ASP A 80 -7.45 -1.78 -13.62
C ASP A 80 -7.03 -1.05 -12.35
N ASN A 81 -5.77 -1.22 -11.90
CA ASN A 81 -5.17 -0.38 -10.86
C ASN A 81 -4.18 0.59 -11.49
N GLU A 82 -4.34 1.86 -11.17
CA GLU A 82 -3.50 2.94 -11.70
C GLU A 82 -2.27 3.27 -10.82
N GLY A 83 -2.12 2.55 -9.70
CA GLY A 83 -1.03 2.78 -8.75
C GLY A 83 -1.08 4.17 -8.10
N TYR A 84 0.09 4.64 -7.71
CA TYR A 84 0.32 5.96 -7.13
C TYR A 84 0.79 6.94 -8.22
N ARG A 85 -0.13 7.48 -9.05
CA ARG A 85 0.12 8.29 -10.27
C ARG A 85 0.76 7.50 -11.42
N GLY A 86 0.43 6.25 -11.55
CA GLY A 86 1.02 5.29 -12.47
C GLY A 86 1.84 4.23 -11.74
N ILE A 87 1.91 3.06 -12.33
CA ILE A 87 2.80 1.99 -11.89
C ILE A 87 4.10 2.11 -12.68
N GLY A 88 5.18 2.51 -12.01
CA GLY A 88 6.50 2.59 -12.64
C GLY A 88 7.09 1.21 -12.88
N VAL A 89 7.31 0.86 -14.14
CA VAL A 89 7.97 -0.39 -14.54
C VAL A 89 9.20 -0.13 -15.40
N LYS A 90 10.20 -1.00 -15.30
CA LYS A 90 11.44 -0.95 -16.10
C LYS A 90 11.58 -2.22 -16.90
N GLN A 91 11.99 -2.09 -18.15
CA GLN A 91 12.23 -3.22 -19.03
C GLN A 91 13.27 -4.18 -18.44
N GLY A 92 12.94 -5.47 -18.44
CA GLY A 92 13.80 -6.52 -17.92
C GLY A 92 13.68 -6.77 -16.42
N GLU A 93 13.14 -5.81 -15.65
CA GLU A 93 12.87 -5.98 -14.22
C GLU A 93 11.68 -6.92 -13.97
N GLU A 94 11.73 -7.60 -12.84
CA GLU A 94 10.70 -8.54 -12.41
C GLU A 94 9.85 -7.95 -11.30
N TYR A 95 8.55 -8.23 -11.36
CA TYR A 95 7.54 -7.78 -10.41
C TYR A 95 6.77 -8.99 -9.89
N ARG A 96 6.66 -9.10 -8.57
CA ARG A 96 5.88 -10.14 -7.90
C ARG A 96 4.47 -9.65 -7.68
N PHE A 97 3.55 -10.26 -8.40
CA PHE A 97 2.11 -10.14 -8.17
C PHE A 97 1.68 -11.13 -7.11
N SER A 98 0.77 -10.72 -6.23
CA SER A 98 0.05 -11.64 -5.34
C SER A 98 -1.40 -11.19 -5.16
N VAL A 99 -2.27 -12.16 -4.89
CA VAL A 99 -3.68 -11.93 -4.61
C VAL A 99 -4.21 -13.05 -3.73
N TYR A 100 -5.09 -12.71 -2.79
CA TYR A 100 -5.94 -13.72 -2.16
C TYR A 100 -7.20 -13.86 -2.99
N ALA A 101 -7.52 -15.09 -3.40
CA ALA A 101 -8.66 -15.33 -4.28
C ALA A 101 -9.36 -16.63 -3.93
N ARG A 102 -10.64 -16.70 -4.30
CA ARG A 102 -11.47 -17.90 -4.26
C ARG A 102 -12.52 -17.90 -5.36
N THR A 103 -13.09 -19.06 -5.66
CA THR A 103 -14.28 -19.21 -6.51
C THR A 103 -15.45 -19.63 -5.64
N PRO A 104 -16.48 -18.76 -5.44
CA PRO A 104 -17.58 -19.07 -4.51
C PRO A 104 -18.36 -20.35 -4.86
N ASP A 105 -18.41 -20.70 -6.14
CA ASP A 105 -19.05 -21.93 -6.65
C ASP A 105 -18.08 -23.13 -6.78
N ALA A 106 -16.88 -22.98 -6.27
CA ALA A 106 -15.78 -23.96 -6.31
C ALA A 106 -15.34 -24.42 -7.72
N LYS A 107 -15.79 -23.73 -8.77
CA LYS A 107 -15.36 -24.03 -10.14
C LYS A 107 -14.01 -23.38 -10.42
N PRO A 108 -13.04 -24.11 -10.99
CA PRO A 108 -11.77 -23.52 -11.38
C PRO A 108 -11.97 -22.40 -12.42
N MET A 109 -11.33 -21.25 -12.16
CA MET A 109 -11.38 -20.09 -13.01
C MET A 109 -9.96 -19.62 -13.33
N LYS A 110 -9.78 -19.02 -14.50
CA LYS A 110 -8.52 -18.38 -14.88
C LYS A 110 -8.63 -16.87 -14.80
N LEU A 111 -7.71 -16.26 -14.07
CA LEU A 111 -7.50 -14.82 -14.05
C LEU A 111 -6.33 -14.47 -14.97
N SER A 112 -6.56 -13.50 -15.83
CA SER A 112 -5.52 -12.87 -16.64
C SER A 112 -4.94 -11.68 -15.88
N ILE A 113 -3.65 -11.70 -15.64
CA ILE A 113 -2.89 -10.61 -15.00
C ILE A 113 -2.05 -9.94 -16.06
N GLU A 114 -2.26 -8.64 -16.24
CA GLU A 114 -1.65 -7.89 -17.33
C GLU A 114 -0.95 -6.64 -16.81
N LEU A 115 0.26 -6.36 -17.34
CA LEU A 115 0.86 -5.03 -17.28
C LEU A 115 0.50 -4.30 -18.58
N VAL A 116 -0.14 -3.16 -18.45
CA VAL A 116 -0.64 -2.36 -19.55
C VAL A 116 0.10 -1.03 -19.55
N ASN A 117 0.70 -0.66 -20.66
CA ASN A 117 1.41 0.61 -20.77
C ASN A 117 0.44 1.81 -20.83
N SER A 118 0.99 3.03 -20.71
CA SER A 118 0.24 4.29 -20.75
C SER A 118 -0.61 4.48 -22.02
N ASN A 119 -0.24 3.83 -23.12
CA ASN A 119 -0.99 3.85 -24.39
C ASN A 119 -2.10 2.79 -24.44
N ALA A 120 -2.41 2.15 -23.32
CA ALA A 120 -3.43 1.08 -23.18
C ALA A 120 -3.16 -0.19 -24.01
N GLN A 121 -1.95 -0.41 -24.45
CA GLN A 121 -1.53 -1.66 -25.07
C GLN A 121 -1.21 -2.70 -24.00
N ASN A 122 -1.68 -3.93 -24.17
CA ASN A 122 -1.28 -5.05 -23.34
C ASN A 122 0.06 -5.59 -23.87
N LEU A 123 1.11 -5.42 -23.10
CA LEU A 123 2.46 -5.86 -23.48
C LEU A 123 2.95 -7.08 -22.70
N LEU A 124 2.29 -7.40 -21.58
CA LEU A 124 2.55 -8.59 -20.80
C LEU A 124 1.24 -9.15 -20.24
N LYS A 125 1.01 -10.44 -20.48
CA LYS A 125 -0.12 -11.19 -19.94
C LYS A 125 0.38 -12.46 -19.28
N LYS A 126 -0.14 -12.77 -18.08
CA LYS A 126 0.07 -14.03 -17.39
C LYS A 126 -1.26 -14.54 -16.85
N GLU A 127 -1.49 -15.85 -16.96
CA GLU A 127 -2.68 -16.48 -16.40
C GLU A 127 -2.33 -17.17 -15.08
N ILE A 128 -3.25 -17.08 -14.11
CA ILE A 128 -3.24 -17.83 -12.88
C ILE A 128 -4.57 -18.54 -12.72
N GLU A 129 -4.55 -19.73 -12.12
CA GLU A 129 -5.75 -20.51 -11.85
C GLU A 129 -6.19 -20.27 -10.39
N VAL A 130 -7.50 -20.00 -10.24
CA VAL A 130 -8.18 -19.91 -8.94
C VAL A 130 -9.13 -21.09 -8.83
N SER A 131 -9.02 -21.89 -7.79
CA SER A 131 -9.87 -23.07 -7.62
C SER A 131 -10.28 -23.24 -6.16
N GLY A 132 -11.56 -23.59 -5.96
CA GLY A 132 -12.12 -23.83 -4.62
C GLY A 132 -12.70 -22.58 -3.95
N ASN A 133 -13.54 -22.85 -2.94
CA ASN A 133 -14.32 -21.83 -2.22
C ASN A 133 -13.58 -21.25 -0.99
N ASN A 134 -12.41 -21.78 -0.65
CA ASN A 134 -11.58 -21.25 0.42
C ASN A 134 -10.62 -20.17 -0.14
N TRP A 135 -10.35 -19.16 0.66
CA TRP A 135 -9.34 -18.17 0.35
C TRP A 135 -7.96 -18.80 0.22
N GLN A 136 -7.24 -18.46 -0.83
CA GLN A 136 -5.89 -18.91 -1.10
C GLN A 136 -5.03 -17.79 -1.65
N LYS A 137 -3.78 -17.71 -1.19
CA LYS A 137 -2.80 -16.77 -1.74
C LYS A 137 -2.21 -17.33 -3.02
N LEU A 138 -2.38 -16.60 -4.10
CA LEU A 138 -1.81 -16.91 -5.42
C LEU A 138 -0.73 -15.90 -5.76
N THR A 139 0.33 -16.33 -6.43
CA THR A 139 1.46 -15.49 -6.80
C THR A 139 1.88 -15.71 -8.24
N ALA A 140 2.39 -14.64 -8.86
CA ALA A 140 3.00 -14.71 -10.18
C ALA A 140 4.16 -13.73 -10.29
N VAL A 141 5.20 -14.08 -11.03
CA VAL A 141 6.27 -13.15 -11.38
C VAL A 141 6.05 -12.65 -12.80
N LEU A 142 6.07 -11.34 -12.96
CA LEU A 142 5.88 -10.62 -14.21
C LEU A 142 7.20 -9.95 -14.59
N LYS A 143 7.78 -10.32 -15.72
CA LYS A 143 8.99 -9.65 -16.24
C LYS A 143 8.58 -8.61 -17.26
N SER A 144 8.81 -7.33 -16.96
CA SER A 144 8.37 -6.24 -17.83
C SER A 144 9.13 -6.22 -19.17
N PRO A 145 8.43 -6.24 -20.30
CA PRO A 145 9.05 -6.09 -21.62
C PRO A 145 9.29 -4.64 -22.02
N PHE A 146 8.91 -3.66 -21.16
CA PHE A 146 8.99 -2.23 -21.46
C PHE A 146 9.33 -1.42 -20.22
N THR A 147 9.73 -0.16 -20.43
CA THR A 147 9.85 0.86 -19.39
C THR A 147 8.73 1.87 -19.56
N ASP A 148 7.95 2.10 -18.48
CA ASP A 148 6.88 3.07 -18.43
C ASP A 148 6.69 3.56 -16.99
N ALA A 149 6.52 4.86 -16.79
CA ALA A 149 6.24 5.46 -15.48
C ALA A 149 4.74 5.44 -15.12
N HIS A 150 3.88 5.19 -16.10
CA HIS A 150 2.42 5.30 -16.00
C HIS A 150 1.70 4.03 -16.47
N ALA A 151 2.34 2.88 -16.31
CA ALA A 151 1.71 1.58 -16.55
C ALA A 151 0.57 1.34 -15.56
N ARG A 152 -0.27 0.35 -15.84
CA ARG A 152 -1.36 -0.11 -14.99
C ARG A 152 -1.29 -1.62 -14.81
N LEU A 153 -1.76 -2.06 -13.67
CA LEU A 153 -2.05 -3.47 -13.42
C LEU A 153 -3.50 -3.73 -13.80
N ARG A 154 -3.74 -4.70 -14.68
CA ARG A 154 -5.08 -5.14 -15.08
C ARG A 154 -5.29 -6.57 -14.68
N ILE A 155 -6.47 -6.85 -14.12
CA ILE A 155 -6.90 -8.20 -13.74
C ILE A 155 -8.23 -8.50 -14.41
N LEU A 156 -8.27 -9.60 -15.17
CA LEU A 156 -9.42 -9.95 -16.00
C LEU A 156 -9.94 -11.35 -15.69
N LEU A 157 -11.26 -11.46 -15.67
CA LEU A 157 -12.00 -12.71 -15.78
C LEU A 157 -12.58 -12.79 -17.20
N GLU A 158 -11.93 -13.56 -18.08
CA GLU A 158 -12.28 -13.65 -19.49
C GLU A 158 -13.33 -14.73 -19.77
N THR A 159 -13.52 -15.68 -18.86
CA THR A 159 -14.49 -16.75 -18.97
C THR A 159 -15.68 -16.53 -18.05
N ARG A 160 -16.84 -17.11 -18.40
CA ARG A 160 -18.03 -17.02 -17.59
C ARG A 160 -17.82 -17.66 -16.22
N GLY A 161 -18.07 -16.90 -15.14
CA GLY A 161 -17.94 -17.35 -13.77
C GLY A 161 -17.84 -16.21 -12.77
N THR A 162 -17.46 -16.56 -11.54
CA THR A 162 -17.33 -15.62 -10.42
C THR A 162 -16.02 -15.88 -9.68
N VAL A 163 -15.29 -14.79 -9.36
CA VAL A 163 -14.09 -14.84 -8.53
C VAL A 163 -14.16 -13.74 -7.49
N ASP A 164 -13.87 -14.08 -6.25
CA ASP A 164 -13.62 -13.14 -5.16
C ASP A 164 -12.11 -12.89 -5.06
N MET A 165 -11.71 -11.63 -4.86
CA MET A 165 -10.30 -11.22 -4.76
C MET A 165 -10.12 -10.20 -3.66
N ASP A 166 -9.03 -10.33 -2.91
CA ASP A 166 -8.63 -9.42 -1.85
C ASP A 166 -7.10 -9.29 -1.79
N HIS A 167 -6.62 -8.26 -1.11
CA HIS A 167 -5.21 -7.99 -0.87
C HIS A 167 -4.34 -8.17 -2.11
N ILE A 168 -4.69 -7.42 -3.15
CA ILE A 168 -4.01 -7.44 -4.46
C ILE A 168 -2.75 -6.60 -4.38
N SER A 169 -1.60 -7.19 -4.64
CA SER A 169 -0.29 -6.56 -4.48
C SER A 169 0.60 -6.74 -5.71
N LEU A 170 1.46 -5.76 -5.95
CA LEU A 170 2.50 -5.82 -6.97
C LEU A 170 3.78 -5.16 -6.44
N PHE A 171 4.81 -5.93 -6.21
CA PHE A 171 6.11 -5.46 -5.74
C PHE A 171 7.21 -5.68 -6.78
N PRO A 172 8.19 -4.77 -6.91
CA PRO A 172 9.43 -5.13 -7.59
C PRO A 172 10.09 -6.29 -6.85
N VAL A 173 10.69 -7.24 -7.58
CA VAL A 173 11.50 -8.31 -6.96
C VAL A 173 12.79 -7.72 -6.39
N ASN A 174 13.35 -6.71 -7.08
CA ASN A 174 14.52 -5.97 -6.60
C ASN A 174 14.12 -4.91 -5.57
N THR A 175 14.10 -5.31 -4.30
CA THR A 175 13.85 -4.44 -3.14
C THR A 175 15.14 -4.21 -2.36
N TRP A 176 15.11 -3.27 -1.42
CA TRP A 176 16.25 -3.03 -0.52
C TRP A 176 16.63 -4.31 0.23
N LYS A 177 17.94 -4.67 0.10
CA LYS A 177 18.50 -5.92 0.64
C LYS A 177 17.77 -7.21 0.23
N GLY A 178 17.02 -7.17 -0.89
CA GLY A 178 16.32 -8.33 -1.42
C GLY A 178 15.16 -8.84 -0.55
N ARG A 179 14.64 -8.04 0.38
CA ARG A 179 13.52 -8.45 1.25
C ARG A 179 12.22 -8.51 0.49
N GLU A 180 11.53 -9.61 0.64
CA GLU A 180 10.19 -9.76 0.05
C GLU A 180 9.24 -8.69 0.58
N ASN A 181 8.46 -8.07 -0.32
CA ASN A 181 7.53 -6.99 0.01
C ASN A 181 8.18 -5.85 0.82
N GLY A 182 9.45 -5.59 0.54
CA GLY A 182 10.28 -4.65 1.26
C GLY A 182 10.19 -3.21 0.74
N LEU A 183 11.29 -2.48 0.94
CA LEU A 183 11.40 -1.08 0.58
C LEU A 183 11.97 -0.91 -0.84
N ARG A 184 11.69 0.23 -1.44
CA ARG A 184 12.31 0.64 -2.71
C ARG A 184 13.82 0.74 -2.54
N ALA A 185 14.55 -0.04 -3.35
CA ALA A 185 16.00 -0.12 -3.26
C ALA A 185 16.69 1.23 -3.51
N ASP A 186 16.19 2.02 -4.47
CA ASP A 186 16.73 3.33 -4.82
C ASP A 186 16.56 4.36 -3.70
N LEU A 187 15.37 4.41 -3.06
CA LEU A 187 15.10 5.35 -1.98
C LEU A 187 15.81 4.95 -0.68
N ALA A 188 15.80 3.67 -0.34
CA ALA A 188 16.50 3.19 0.84
C ALA A 188 18.02 3.35 0.71
N GLN A 189 18.58 3.16 -0.50
CA GLN A 189 19.99 3.44 -0.78
C GLN A 189 20.31 4.92 -0.58
N ALA A 190 19.46 5.82 -1.07
CA ALA A 190 19.67 7.26 -0.87
C ALA A 190 19.64 7.66 0.62
N LEU A 191 18.78 7.04 1.43
CA LEU A 191 18.77 7.24 2.88
C LEU A 191 20.04 6.68 3.53
N TYR A 192 20.50 5.50 3.10
CA TYR A 192 21.73 4.89 3.58
C TYR A 192 22.97 5.76 3.29
N ASP A 193 23.05 6.34 2.09
CA ASP A 193 24.15 7.19 1.66
C ASP A 193 24.26 8.50 2.47
N LEU A 194 23.16 8.94 3.12
CA LEU A 194 23.20 10.06 4.05
C LEU A 194 23.90 9.75 5.37
N ASN A 195 24.14 8.46 5.67
CA ASN A 195 24.79 7.99 6.87
C ASN A 195 24.25 8.65 8.16
N PRO A 196 22.93 8.56 8.42
CA PRO A 196 22.31 9.21 9.57
C PRO A 196 22.70 8.54 10.89
N GLY A 197 22.98 9.31 11.93
CA GLY A 197 23.18 8.78 13.27
C GLY A 197 21.87 8.44 14.00
N VAL A 198 20.77 9.09 13.61
CA VAL A 198 19.42 8.88 14.20
C VAL A 198 18.37 8.81 13.09
N PHE A 199 17.40 7.93 13.26
CA PHE A 199 16.20 7.85 12.40
C PHE A 199 14.93 7.98 13.22
N ARG A 200 14.26 9.14 13.12
CA ARG A 200 12.99 9.42 13.79
C ARG A 200 11.82 9.08 12.87
N PHE A 201 10.86 8.29 13.38
CA PHE A 201 9.70 7.80 12.64
C PHE A 201 8.49 7.55 13.55
N PRO A 202 7.27 7.33 12.99
CA PRO A 202 6.83 7.49 11.61
C PRO A 202 6.33 8.89 11.30
N GLY A 203 6.57 9.84 12.20
CA GLY A 203 6.20 11.23 12.05
C GLY A 203 6.07 11.96 13.37
N GLY A 204 5.38 13.08 13.33
CA GLY A 204 5.01 13.90 14.49
C GLY A 204 3.49 14.05 14.56
N CYS A 205 2.93 14.98 13.80
CA CYS A 205 1.50 15.27 13.81
C CYS A 205 0.62 14.08 13.41
N ILE A 206 1.08 13.19 12.55
CA ILE A 206 0.30 12.00 12.16
C ILE A 206 0.08 11.04 13.33
N ILE A 207 0.96 11.09 14.35
CA ILE A 207 0.85 10.23 15.53
C ILE A 207 -0.38 10.59 16.37
N GLU A 208 -0.70 11.87 16.45
CA GLU A 208 -1.85 12.37 17.20
C GLU A 208 -3.17 12.05 16.48
N GLY A 209 -3.14 11.98 15.13
CA GLY A 209 -4.34 11.88 14.32
C GLY A 209 -5.22 13.13 14.45
N ASN A 210 -6.46 13.02 13.99
CA ASN A 210 -7.50 14.03 14.14
C ASN A 210 -8.40 13.79 15.35
N SER A 211 -8.52 12.52 15.74
CA SER A 211 -9.27 12.02 16.87
C SER A 211 -8.50 10.86 17.51
N LEU A 212 -8.97 10.40 18.66
CA LEU A 212 -8.39 9.22 19.31
C LEU A 212 -8.53 7.95 18.44
N GLU A 213 -9.54 7.87 17.61
CA GLU A 213 -9.78 6.75 16.69
C GLU A 213 -8.75 6.75 15.55
N THR A 214 -8.43 7.93 15.02
CA THR A 214 -7.54 8.09 13.85
C THR A 214 -6.07 8.29 14.23
N ARG A 215 -5.73 8.30 15.53
CA ARG A 215 -4.34 8.37 15.97
C ARG A 215 -3.54 7.16 15.46
N TYR A 216 -2.27 7.35 15.19
CA TYR A 216 -1.41 6.26 14.81
C TYR A 216 -1.17 5.31 15.99
N GLN A 217 -1.75 4.13 15.93
CA GLN A 217 -1.56 3.08 16.93
C GLN A 217 -0.48 2.10 16.44
N TRP A 218 0.72 2.20 17.00
CA TRP A 218 1.84 1.36 16.58
C TRP A 218 1.53 -0.15 16.60
N LYS A 219 0.68 -0.61 17.52
CA LYS A 219 0.24 -2.00 17.62
C LYS A 219 -0.52 -2.48 16.35
N ASN A 220 -1.15 -1.53 15.64
CA ASN A 220 -1.85 -1.83 14.39
C ASN A 220 -0.88 -2.00 13.21
N SER A 221 0.36 -1.55 13.36
CA SER A 221 1.38 -1.58 12.31
C SER A 221 2.38 -2.72 12.45
N VAL A 222 2.12 -3.68 13.33
CA VAL A 222 2.96 -4.88 13.53
C VAL A 222 2.14 -6.15 13.26
N GLY A 223 2.84 -7.27 13.02
CA GLY A 223 2.22 -8.54 12.63
C GLY A 223 2.02 -8.65 11.10
N PRO A 224 1.26 -9.64 10.63
CA PRO A 224 1.01 -9.85 9.21
C PRO A 224 0.40 -8.62 8.55
N VAL A 225 0.97 -8.23 7.41
CA VAL A 225 0.59 -6.99 6.70
C VAL A 225 -0.88 -7.03 6.28
N GLU A 226 -1.39 -8.20 5.97
CA GLU A 226 -2.77 -8.45 5.55
C GLU A 226 -3.79 -8.12 6.64
N ASN A 227 -3.38 -8.20 7.92
CA ASN A 227 -4.23 -7.91 9.08
C ASN A 227 -4.00 -6.52 9.68
N ARG A 228 -3.20 -5.68 9.05
CA ARG A 228 -3.01 -4.30 9.51
C ARG A 228 -4.16 -3.45 9.00
N PRO A 229 -4.95 -2.82 9.89
CA PRO A 229 -6.10 -2.04 9.45
C PRO A 229 -5.67 -0.75 8.75
N LEU A 230 -6.53 -0.26 7.88
CA LEU A 230 -6.35 1.05 7.29
C LEU A 230 -6.33 2.14 8.38
N ASN A 231 -5.40 3.08 8.28
CA ASN A 231 -5.35 4.28 9.11
C ASN A 231 -5.57 5.53 8.27
N GLU A 232 -6.52 6.37 8.68
CA GLU A 232 -6.72 7.65 8.00
C GLU A 232 -5.61 8.62 8.39
N ASN A 233 -4.96 9.20 7.38
CA ASN A 233 -3.92 10.17 7.61
C ASN A 233 -4.50 11.52 8.04
N ARG A 234 -3.95 12.11 9.11
CA ARG A 234 -4.36 13.42 9.60
C ARG A 234 -4.40 14.49 8.52
N TRP A 235 -3.51 14.43 7.56
CA TRP A 235 -3.38 15.44 6.52
C TRP A 235 -4.56 15.48 5.53
N ASN A 236 -5.43 14.46 5.52
CA ASN A 236 -6.69 14.53 4.78
C ASN A 236 -7.60 15.65 5.27
N TYR A 237 -7.58 15.92 6.58
CA TYR A 237 -8.41 16.96 7.20
C TYR A 237 -7.80 18.36 7.06
N THR A 238 -6.49 18.47 7.27
CA THR A 238 -5.80 19.75 7.33
C THR A 238 -5.67 20.41 5.95
N PHE A 239 -5.63 19.60 4.89
CA PHE A 239 -5.35 20.07 3.54
C PHE A 239 -6.34 19.50 2.52
N LYS A 240 -7.62 19.74 2.72
CA LYS A 240 -8.72 19.29 1.85
C LYS A 240 -8.59 19.72 0.37
N HIS A 241 -7.84 20.78 0.10
CA HIS A 241 -7.57 21.28 -1.25
C HIS A 241 -6.37 20.61 -1.94
N LYS A 242 -5.74 19.63 -1.30
CA LYS A 242 -4.62 18.89 -1.91
C LYS A 242 -5.08 18.02 -3.06
N ALA A 243 -4.12 17.76 -3.96
CA ALA A 243 -4.31 16.82 -5.07
C ALA A 243 -4.58 15.37 -4.63
N PHE A 244 -4.41 15.05 -3.33
CA PHE A 244 -4.59 13.71 -2.75
C PHE A 244 -5.36 13.80 -1.43
N PRO A 245 -6.67 14.08 -1.46
CA PRO A 245 -7.51 14.11 -0.26
C PRO A 245 -7.80 12.71 0.30
N ASP A 246 -7.42 11.68 -0.42
CA ASP A 246 -7.64 10.26 -0.16
C ASP A 246 -6.39 9.57 0.40
N TYR A 247 -5.60 10.28 1.22
CA TYR A 247 -4.38 9.72 1.78
C TYR A 247 -4.70 8.87 3.01
N PHE A 248 -4.67 7.57 2.81
CA PHE A 248 -4.82 6.55 3.83
C PHE A 248 -3.54 5.72 3.91
N GLN A 249 -3.18 5.29 5.14
CA GLN A 249 -2.02 4.48 5.41
C GLN A 249 -2.44 3.01 5.51
N THR A 250 -1.87 2.15 4.66
CA THR A 250 -2.11 0.70 4.75
C THR A 250 -1.28 0.04 5.85
N LEU A 251 -0.38 0.81 6.49
CA LEU A 251 0.56 0.34 7.49
C LEU A 251 1.49 -0.78 6.99
N GLY A 252 1.66 -0.91 5.68
CA GLY A 252 2.62 -1.84 5.08
C GLY A 252 4.06 -1.53 5.51
N LEU A 253 4.42 -0.25 5.59
CA LEU A 253 5.59 0.24 6.31
C LEU A 253 5.16 0.58 7.74
N GLY A 254 5.35 -0.37 8.65
CA GLY A 254 4.99 -0.24 10.06
C GLY A 254 6.20 -0.18 10.97
N TYR A 255 5.96 -0.29 12.29
CA TYR A 255 7.04 -0.15 13.27
C TYR A 255 8.14 -1.19 13.10
N PHE A 256 7.79 -2.44 12.81
CA PHE A 256 8.80 -3.47 12.57
C PHE A 256 9.71 -3.10 11.40
N GLU A 257 9.14 -2.64 10.30
CA GLU A 257 9.87 -2.26 9.10
C GLU A 257 10.71 -0.98 9.32
N TYR A 258 10.25 -0.03 10.14
CA TYR A 258 11.03 1.15 10.52
C TYR A 258 12.23 0.81 11.39
N PHE A 259 12.07 -0.08 12.37
CA PHE A 259 13.20 -0.55 13.18
C PHE A 259 14.22 -1.29 12.32
N LEU A 260 13.75 -2.16 11.42
CA LEU A 260 14.59 -2.88 10.49
C LEU A 260 15.36 -1.93 9.55
N LEU A 261 14.70 -0.87 9.09
CA LEU A 261 15.35 0.17 8.29
C LEU A 261 16.40 0.92 9.12
N SER A 262 16.11 1.26 10.39
CA SER A 262 17.07 1.92 11.27
C SER A 262 18.35 1.07 11.42
N GLU A 263 18.21 -0.22 11.65
CA GLU A 263 19.33 -1.17 11.70
C GLU A 263 20.10 -1.18 10.36
N ASP A 264 19.38 -1.21 9.25
CA ASP A 264 19.98 -1.21 7.90
C ASP A 264 20.80 0.06 7.61
N LEU A 265 20.33 1.20 8.12
CA LEU A 265 21.00 2.50 7.99
C LEU A 265 22.16 2.67 8.96
N GLY A 266 22.27 1.80 9.98
CA GLY A 266 23.20 1.99 11.09
C GLY A 266 22.84 3.18 11.97
N ALA A 267 21.57 3.55 12.02
CA ALA A 267 21.06 4.70 12.75
C ALA A 267 20.33 4.27 14.04
N GLU A 268 20.48 5.05 15.11
CA GLU A 268 19.70 4.86 16.33
C GLU A 268 18.21 5.14 16.06
N PRO A 269 17.29 4.19 16.35
CA PRO A 269 15.88 4.39 16.15
C PRO A 269 15.29 5.36 17.18
N LEU A 270 14.53 6.34 16.72
CA LEU A 270 13.78 7.27 17.56
C LEU A 270 12.27 7.15 17.25
N PRO A 271 11.60 6.11 17.77
CA PRO A 271 10.18 5.91 17.52
C PRO A 271 9.34 6.95 18.25
N VAL A 272 8.36 7.53 17.55
CA VAL A 272 7.38 8.45 18.13
C VAL A 272 6.05 7.72 18.32
N ILE A 273 5.54 7.67 19.55
CA ILE A 273 4.31 6.98 19.90
C ILE A 273 3.26 7.96 20.42
N SER A 274 1.97 7.65 20.18
CA SER A 274 0.87 8.40 20.77
C SER A 274 0.78 8.11 22.26
N CYS A 275 0.77 9.16 23.09
CA CYS A 275 0.51 9.07 24.53
C CYS A 275 -0.98 9.14 24.89
N GLY A 276 -1.86 8.91 23.94
CA GLY A 276 -3.31 8.91 24.14
C GLY A 276 -3.96 10.30 24.02
N LEU A 277 -3.23 11.26 23.45
CA LEU A 277 -3.76 12.57 23.09
C LEU A 277 -4.07 12.61 21.59
N SER A 278 -5.18 13.21 21.24
CA SER A 278 -5.47 13.64 19.87
C SER A 278 -5.21 15.12 19.73
N CYS A 279 -5.12 15.59 18.52
CA CYS A 279 -4.76 16.95 18.12
C CYS A 279 -5.05 18.03 19.17
N LEU A 280 -4.01 18.65 19.69
CA LEU A 280 -4.05 19.71 20.74
C LEU A 280 -4.95 20.92 20.39
N LEU A 281 -5.29 21.11 19.13
CA LEU A 281 -6.20 22.16 18.68
C LEU A 281 -7.64 21.99 19.18
N TYR A 282 -8.03 20.77 19.59
CA TYR A 282 -9.37 20.48 20.10
C TYR A 282 -9.43 20.30 21.63
N THR A 283 -8.30 20.07 22.29
CA THR A 283 -8.27 19.77 23.72
C THR A 283 -7.84 20.97 24.58
N SER A 284 -7.31 22.01 23.96
CA SER A 284 -6.99 23.28 24.63
C SER A 284 -7.53 24.41 23.79
N PRO A 285 -8.62 25.09 24.20
CA PRO A 285 -9.02 26.31 23.54
C PRO A 285 -7.84 27.27 23.62
N SER A 286 -7.27 27.61 22.49
CA SER A 286 -6.25 28.65 22.42
C SER A 286 -6.86 29.93 23.02
N PRO A 287 -6.13 30.68 23.84
CA PRO A 287 -6.59 32.00 24.26
C PRO A 287 -6.92 32.96 23.12
N ARG A 288 -6.61 32.57 21.88
CA ARG A 288 -6.93 33.32 20.65
C ARG A 288 -8.29 32.97 20.02
N ASP A 289 -8.92 31.86 20.45
CA ASP A 289 -10.18 31.41 19.88
C ASP A 289 -11.41 31.92 20.65
N GLY A 290 -11.18 32.78 21.64
CA GLY A 290 -12.20 33.42 22.50
C GLY A 290 -12.24 34.95 22.41
N ALA A 291 -11.75 35.56 21.34
CA ALA A 291 -11.82 36.99 21.11
C ALA A 291 -12.60 37.31 19.84
#